data_0d32f11add00127d7875b4d3fd5916cd
#
_entry.id   0d32f11add00127d7875b4d3fd5916cd
#
_cell.length_a   1.000
_cell.length_b   1.000
_cell.length_c   1.000
_cell.angle_alpha   90.00
_cell.angle_beta   90.00
_cell.angle_gamma   90.00
#
_symmetry.space_group_name_H-M   'P 1'
#
loop_
_entity.id
_entity.type
_entity.pdbx_description
1 polymer ?
#
loop_
_entity_poly.entity_id
_entity_poly.type
_entity_poly.pdbx_seq_one_letter_code
_entity_poly.pdbx_strand_id
1 'polypeptide(L)'
;MTDKNNTSTNDIEAKSWIDKIILFCLQNKLVVGLLVLFVIAWGVMVAPFDWDIGWLPRNPVAVDAIPDIGENQQIVFTEWMGRSPQDVEDQITYPMTVSLLGIPGVKTIRSFSFFGFSSVYVIFKEDVDFYWSRSRVLEKLNSLPAGTLPEGVQPALGPDATALGQVYWYTLEGQDPDGNPAGSWDLHELRTIQDWYVRYGLLSAEGVSEVASVGGFVQEYQVDVDPDAMRANHVTLDEVFMAMRRSNVDVGARTIEVNKVEYVIRGLGFIESLEDIEDSVIKVNDNVPISIRDVANVTLGPALRRGALDKGGAEAVGGVVVVRYGSNPLEIIKNVKAKIAEIAPGLPTKAVIDHGQISQEEVEAFAVARDFEAYEGALLNQDAWLNWLRTTDRSQWPSWVTTSQVAVVPFYDRSGLINETLGTLNTALTEEILVTIIVVIVMLLHLRSSMIVSGLLPLAVLMCFIAMKIFGIDANVVALS
;
A
#
# COMPACT_ATOMS: atom_id res chain seq x y z
N MET A 1 32.64 -42.89 -75.91
CA MET A 1 31.74 -41.76 -76.09
C MET A 1 31.01 -41.61 -74.78
N THR A 2 31.39 -40.66 -74.07
CA THR A 2 31.05 -40.36 -72.68
C THR A 2 29.87 -39.38 -72.66
N ASP A 3 28.79 -39.80 -72.07
CA ASP A 3 27.69 -38.89 -71.80
C ASP A 3 27.74 -38.46 -70.31
N LYS A 4 27.98 -37.21 -70.12
CA LYS A 4 28.01 -36.56 -68.76
C LYS A 4 26.57 -36.18 -68.44
N ASN A 5 25.99 -36.88 -67.52
CA ASN A 5 24.75 -36.41 -66.83
C ASN A 5 25.06 -35.19 -65.99
N ASN A 6 24.62 -34.06 -66.51
CA ASN A 6 24.58 -32.79 -65.86
C ASN A 6 23.28 -32.76 -65.07
N THR A 7 23.35 -33.04 -63.75
CA THR A 7 22.24 -32.84 -62.86
C THR A 7 22.05 -31.31 -62.62
N SER A 8 21.11 -30.76 -63.34
CA SER A 8 20.64 -29.39 -63.13
C SER A 8 20.12 -29.24 -61.69
N THR A 9 20.76 -28.43 -60.93
CA THR A 9 20.18 -27.85 -59.75
C THR A 9 18.93 -27.12 -60.16
N ASN A 10 17.77 -27.65 -59.78
CA ASN A 10 16.49 -26.95 -59.87
C ASN A 10 16.57 -25.62 -59.13
N ASP A 11 16.65 -24.54 -59.87
CA ASP A 11 16.38 -23.20 -59.38
C ASP A 11 14.90 -23.15 -58.97
N ILE A 12 14.64 -23.29 -57.66
CA ILE A 12 13.32 -23.11 -57.09
C ILE A 12 13.03 -21.61 -57.16
N GLU A 13 12.32 -21.18 -58.23
CA GLU A 13 11.82 -19.82 -58.34
C GLU A 13 10.84 -19.55 -57.17
N ALA A 14 11.23 -18.74 -56.20
CA ALA A 14 10.40 -18.33 -55.10
C ALA A 14 9.24 -17.46 -55.64
N LYS A 15 8.06 -18.04 -55.77
CA LYS A 15 6.83 -17.37 -56.26
C LYS A 15 6.13 -16.51 -55.18
N SER A 16 6.37 -16.82 -53.91
CA SER A 16 5.78 -16.12 -52.76
C SER A 16 6.87 -15.49 -51.87
N TRP A 17 6.51 -14.46 -51.11
CA TRP A 17 7.41 -13.91 -50.10
C TRP A 17 7.78 -14.97 -49.02
N ILE A 18 6.88 -15.92 -48.72
CA ILE A 18 7.11 -17.05 -47.84
C ILE A 18 8.20 -17.96 -48.39
N ASP A 19 8.14 -18.27 -49.69
CA ASP A 19 9.14 -19.13 -50.37
C ASP A 19 10.54 -18.50 -50.30
N LYS A 20 10.63 -17.15 -50.40
CA LYS A 20 11.88 -16.41 -50.25
C LYS A 20 12.46 -16.52 -48.84
N ILE A 21 11.62 -16.44 -47.81
CA ILE A 21 12.04 -16.62 -46.41
C ILE A 21 12.52 -18.03 -46.17
N ILE A 22 11.80 -19.04 -46.62
CA ILE A 22 12.18 -20.46 -46.50
C ILE A 22 13.52 -20.71 -47.21
N LEU A 23 13.69 -20.21 -48.43
CA LEU A 23 14.93 -20.36 -49.19
C LEU A 23 16.11 -19.68 -48.50
N PHE A 24 15.89 -18.48 -47.97
CA PHE A 24 16.90 -17.75 -47.17
C PHE A 24 17.31 -18.57 -45.94
N CYS A 25 16.35 -19.11 -45.19
CA CYS A 25 16.61 -19.92 -43.98
C CYS A 25 17.39 -21.20 -44.33
N LEU A 26 17.07 -21.86 -45.46
CA LEU A 26 17.77 -23.07 -45.91
C LEU A 26 19.22 -22.78 -46.33
N GLN A 27 19.44 -21.63 -46.99
CA GLN A 27 20.76 -21.21 -47.46
C GLN A 27 21.65 -20.67 -46.33
N ASN A 28 21.07 -19.98 -45.31
CA ASN A 28 21.80 -19.30 -44.27
C ASN A 28 21.64 -19.96 -42.89
N LYS A 29 22.02 -21.23 -42.79
CA LYS A 29 21.85 -22.03 -41.54
C LYS A 29 22.44 -21.40 -40.30
N LEU A 30 23.58 -20.69 -40.42
CA LEU A 30 24.24 -20.01 -39.29
C LEU A 30 23.38 -18.84 -38.78
N VAL A 31 22.79 -18.05 -39.70
CA VAL A 31 21.91 -16.92 -39.34
C VAL A 31 20.67 -17.44 -38.63
N VAL A 32 20.07 -18.55 -39.12
CA VAL A 32 18.92 -19.19 -38.46
C VAL A 32 19.30 -19.70 -37.08
N GLY A 33 20.48 -20.34 -36.93
CA GLY A 33 20.97 -20.82 -35.63
C GLY A 33 21.17 -19.68 -34.64
N LEU A 34 21.73 -18.55 -35.04
CA LEU A 34 21.90 -17.38 -34.22
C LEU A 34 20.54 -16.76 -33.82
N LEU A 35 19.59 -16.71 -34.74
CA LEU A 35 18.24 -16.19 -34.48
C LEU A 35 17.49 -17.07 -33.44
N VAL A 36 17.57 -18.40 -33.59
CA VAL A 36 17.01 -19.35 -32.61
C VAL A 36 17.64 -19.15 -31.24
N LEU A 37 18.96 -18.99 -31.17
CA LEU A 37 19.69 -18.77 -29.93
C LEU A 37 19.31 -17.44 -29.28
N PHE A 38 19.11 -16.39 -30.07
CA PHE A 38 18.59 -15.11 -29.63
C PHE A 38 17.16 -15.22 -29.04
N VAL A 39 16.26 -15.96 -29.76
CA VAL A 39 14.89 -16.19 -29.27
C VAL A 39 14.90 -16.96 -27.95
N ILE A 40 15.76 -17.99 -27.83
CA ILE A 40 15.90 -18.73 -26.56
C ILE A 40 16.38 -17.82 -25.45
N ALA A 41 17.46 -17.06 -25.67
CA ALA A 41 18.02 -16.16 -24.65
C ALA A 41 16.99 -15.10 -24.22
N TRP A 42 16.35 -14.43 -25.17
CA TRP A 42 15.32 -13.43 -24.88
C TRP A 42 14.08 -14.04 -24.24
N GLY A 43 13.59 -15.19 -24.73
CA GLY A 43 12.44 -15.89 -24.14
C GLY A 43 12.68 -16.31 -22.68
N VAL A 44 13.88 -16.81 -22.38
CA VAL A 44 14.27 -17.12 -20.99
C VAL A 44 14.36 -15.86 -20.13
N MET A 45 14.85 -14.74 -20.67
CA MET A 45 14.89 -13.45 -19.94
C MET A 45 13.50 -12.98 -19.52
N VAL A 46 12.50 -13.13 -20.40
CA VAL A 46 11.15 -12.60 -20.19
C VAL A 46 10.15 -13.61 -19.62
N ALA A 47 10.52 -14.89 -19.53
CA ALA A 47 9.64 -15.94 -19.00
C ALA A 47 9.15 -15.58 -17.58
N PRO A 48 7.86 -15.80 -17.25
CA PRO A 48 7.24 -15.39 -16.00
C PRO A 48 7.68 -16.22 -14.77
N PHE A 49 8.43 -17.30 -14.98
CA PHE A 49 8.86 -18.20 -13.92
C PHE A 49 10.03 -17.62 -13.11
N ASP A 50 10.11 -17.97 -11.85
CA ASP A 50 11.18 -17.52 -10.94
C ASP A 50 12.45 -18.40 -11.10
N TRP A 51 13.03 -18.39 -12.30
CA TRP A 51 14.28 -19.11 -12.59
C TRP A 51 15.46 -18.24 -12.17
N ASP A 52 16.22 -18.71 -11.19
CA ASP A 52 17.48 -18.06 -10.82
C ASP A 52 18.59 -18.46 -11.79
N ILE A 53 18.90 -17.57 -12.73
CA ILE A 53 20.00 -17.71 -13.69
C ILE A 53 20.99 -16.57 -13.41
N GLY A 54 21.80 -16.76 -12.37
CA GLY A 54 22.63 -15.73 -11.75
C GLY A 54 23.51 -14.84 -12.65
N TRP A 55 23.74 -15.20 -13.91
CA TRP A 55 24.52 -14.42 -14.88
C TRP A 55 23.66 -13.69 -15.94
N LEU A 56 22.38 -14.03 -16.05
CA LEU A 56 21.48 -13.46 -17.07
C LEU A 56 20.55 -12.42 -16.41
N PRO A 57 20.59 -11.14 -16.83
CA PRO A 57 19.65 -10.14 -16.33
C PRO A 57 18.22 -10.54 -16.72
N ARG A 58 17.33 -10.60 -15.73
CA ARG A 58 15.94 -10.98 -15.89
C ARG A 58 15.05 -9.74 -16.01
N ASN A 59 14.09 -9.77 -16.94
CA ASN A 59 13.01 -8.78 -17.05
C ASN A 59 11.72 -9.51 -17.40
N PRO A 60 11.16 -10.29 -16.43
CA PRO A 60 10.02 -11.15 -16.69
C PRO A 60 8.78 -10.36 -17.13
N VAL A 61 7.86 -11.03 -17.79
CA VAL A 61 6.50 -10.55 -18.02
C VAL A 61 5.86 -10.32 -16.65
N ALA A 62 5.08 -9.26 -16.49
CA ALA A 62 4.33 -9.03 -15.27
C ALA A 62 3.39 -10.21 -14.99
N VAL A 63 3.30 -10.62 -13.73
CA VAL A 63 2.55 -11.81 -13.32
C VAL A 63 1.51 -11.43 -12.31
N ASP A 64 0.27 -11.81 -12.58
CA ASP A 64 -0.79 -11.82 -11.60
C ASP A 64 -1.59 -13.13 -11.68
N ALA A 65 -2.20 -13.55 -10.59
CA ALA A 65 -3.10 -14.70 -10.59
C ALA A 65 -4.43 -14.38 -11.28
N ILE A 66 -4.91 -13.15 -11.13
CA ILE A 66 -6.21 -12.69 -11.62
C ILE A 66 -5.96 -11.60 -12.67
N PRO A 67 -6.55 -11.71 -13.88
CA PRO A 67 -6.45 -10.65 -14.87
C PRO A 67 -7.11 -9.37 -14.35
N ASP A 68 -6.51 -8.21 -14.62
CA ASP A 68 -7.13 -6.92 -14.31
C ASP A 68 -8.21 -6.60 -15.36
N ILE A 69 -9.40 -7.16 -15.12
CA ILE A 69 -10.60 -6.93 -15.94
C ILE A 69 -11.50 -5.83 -15.35
N GLY A 70 -10.97 -5.06 -14.41
CA GLY A 70 -11.69 -3.95 -13.80
C GLY A 70 -12.05 -2.86 -14.80
N GLU A 71 -13.21 -2.22 -14.61
CA GLU A 71 -13.56 -1.04 -15.40
C GLU A 71 -12.53 0.07 -15.15
N ASN A 72 -12.20 0.85 -16.18
CA ASN A 72 -11.40 2.06 -16.02
C ASN A 72 -12.22 3.10 -15.26
N GLN A 73 -12.02 3.12 -13.95
CA GLN A 73 -12.73 4.05 -13.05
C GLN A 73 -11.76 4.93 -12.28
N GLN A 74 -12.14 6.20 -12.15
CA GLN A 74 -11.47 7.16 -11.30
C GLN A 74 -12.42 7.53 -10.16
N ILE A 75 -11.90 7.56 -8.94
CA ILE A 75 -12.70 7.82 -7.74
C ILE A 75 -12.34 9.20 -7.20
N VAL A 76 -13.33 10.03 -6.94
CA VAL A 76 -13.16 11.34 -6.32
C VAL A 76 -13.81 11.30 -4.95
N PHE A 77 -13.04 11.58 -3.92
CA PHE A 77 -13.48 11.68 -2.53
C PHE A 77 -13.59 13.13 -2.11
N THR A 78 -14.59 13.43 -1.28
CA THR A 78 -14.74 14.76 -0.71
C THR A 78 -15.27 14.65 0.71
N GLU A 79 -14.53 15.20 1.66
CA GLU A 79 -14.92 15.24 3.07
C GLU A 79 -15.59 16.57 3.43
N TRP A 80 -16.69 16.49 4.18
CA TRP A 80 -17.37 17.63 4.74
C TRP A 80 -17.99 17.25 6.08
N MET A 81 -17.15 17.16 7.08
CA MET A 81 -17.52 16.62 8.39
C MET A 81 -18.67 17.38 9.05
N GLY A 82 -19.51 16.64 9.79
CA GLY A 82 -20.66 17.17 10.52
C GLY A 82 -21.90 17.46 9.67
N ARG A 83 -21.92 17.07 8.39
CA ARG A 83 -23.05 17.32 7.48
C ARG A 83 -23.85 16.03 7.19
N SER A 84 -25.16 16.21 7.08
CA SER A 84 -26.06 15.10 6.73
C SER A 84 -25.79 14.58 5.33
N PRO A 85 -26.15 13.31 5.01
CA PRO A 85 -26.04 12.78 3.65
C PRO A 85 -26.78 13.64 2.61
N GLN A 86 -27.90 14.26 2.97
CA GLN A 86 -28.66 15.15 2.08
C GLN A 86 -27.89 16.44 1.79
N ASP A 87 -27.28 17.07 2.82
CA ASP A 87 -26.45 18.28 2.60
C ASP A 87 -25.25 17.97 1.69
N VAL A 88 -24.62 16.80 1.93
CA VAL A 88 -23.49 16.33 1.11
C VAL A 88 -23.92 16.07 -0.32
N GLU A 89 -25.11 15.46 -0.53
CA GLU A 89 -25.66 15.24 -1.87
C GLU A 89 -25.91 16.54 -2.60
N ASP A 90 -26.64 17.46 -1.97
CA ASP A 90 -27.09 18.69 -2.61
C ASP A 90 -25.92 19.65 -2.92
N GLN A 91 -24.94 19.75 -2.03
CA GLN A 91 -23.89 20.77 -2.13
C GLN A 91 -22.53 20.25 -2.61
N ILE A 92 -22.31 18.92 -2.61
CA ILE A 92 -21.04 18.34 -3.05
C ILE A 92 -21.27 17.30 -4.15
N THR A 93 -22.00 16.22 -3.85
CA THR A 93 -22.08 15.06 -4.74
C THR A 93 -22.75 15.41 -6.08
N TYR A 94 -23.87 16.09 -6.04
CA TYR A 94 -24.60 16.47 -7.27
C TYR A 94 -23.83 17.49 -8.12
N PRO A 95 -23.31 18.62 -7.60
CA PRO A 95 -22.49 19.55 -8.37
C PRO A 95 -21.23 18.89 -8.98
N MET A 96 -20.58 18.02 -8.22
CA MET A 96 -19.43 17.25 -8.69
C MET A 96 -19.81 16.31 -9.83
N THR A 97 -20.87 15.53 -9.66
CA THR A 97 -21.36 14.58 -10.68
C THR A 97 -21.68 15.30 -11.99
N VAL A 98 -22.40 16.43 -11.92
CA VAL A 98 -22.72 17.23 -13.11
C VAL A 98 -21.46 17.77 -13.78
N SER A 99 -20.51 18.28 -13.00
CA SER A 99 -19.25 18.81 -13.55
C SER A 99 -18.41 17.75 -14.25
N LEU A 100 -18.36 16.54 -13.69
CA LEU A 100 -17.54 15.44 -14.22
C LEU A 100 -18.18 14.75 -15.44
N LEU A 101 -19.51 14.83 -15.63
CA LEU A 101 -20.21 14.29 -16.81
C LEU A 101 -19.70 14.88 -18.13
N GLY A 102 -19.16 16.10 -18.11
CA GLY A 102 -18.63 16.77 -19.30
C GLY A 102 -17.25 16.27 -19.75
N ILE A 103 -16.65 15.28 -19.12
CA ILE A 103 -15.34 14.73 -19.49
C ILE A 103 -15.51 13.78 -20.68
N PRO A 104 -14.75 13.96 -21.78
CA PRO A 104 -14.80 13.05 -22.92
C PRO A 104 -14.44 11.62 -22.54
N GLY A 105 -15.13 10.64 -23.12
CA GLY A 105 -14.85 9.21 -22.85
C GLY A 105 -15.51 8.64 -21.59
N VAL A 106 -16.22 9.44 -20.80
CA VAL A 106 -17.02 8.94 -19.68
C VAL A 106 -18.16 8.06 -20.19
N LYS A 107 -18.29 6.86 -19.63
CA LYS A 107 -19.35 5.89 -19.88
C LYS A 107 -20.53 6.15 -18.94
N THR A 108 -20.24 6.29 -17.66
CA THR A 108 -21.23 6.58 -16.61
C THR A 108 -20.55 7.14 -15.37
N ILE A 109 -21.34 7.80 -14.52
CA ILE A 109 -20.90 8.23 -13.19
C ILE A 109 -21.85 7.62 -12.16
N ARG A 110 -21.28 7.11 -11.08
CA ARG A 110 -22.02 6.64 -9.89
C ARG A 110 -21.51 7.43 -8.70
N SER A 111 -22.41 7.81 -7.82
CA SER A 111 -22.03 8.59 -6.64
C SER A 111 -22.76 8.11 -5.40
N PHE A 112 -22.12 8.29 -4.25
CA PHE A 112 -22.66 7.96 -2.95
C PHE A 112 -22.42 9.13 -1.99
N SER A 113 -23.47 9.48 -1.24
CA SER A 113 -23.43 10.50 -0.22
C SER A 113 -23.62 9.85 1.15
N PHE A 114 -22.65 10.06 2.03
CA PHE A 114 -22.66 9.58 3.40
C PHE A 114 -22.64 10.76 4.36
N PHE A 115 -22.78 10.49 5.66
CA PHE A 115 -22.59 11.49 6.69
C PHE A 115 -21.17 12.08 6.60
N GLY A 116 -21.08 13.36 6.23
CA GLY A 116 -19.82 14.08 6.10
C GLY A 116 -18.86 13.59 5.00
N PHE A 117 -19.33 12.84 4.01
CA PHE A 117 -18.46 12.25 2.98
C PHE A 117 -19.18 11.99 1.66
N SER A 118 -18.55 12.35 0.56
CA SER A 118 -18.98 12.07 -0.81
C SER A 118 -17.97 11.20 -1.54
N SER A 119 -18.44 10.25 -2.31
CA SER A 119 -17.63 9.42 -3.20
C SER A 119 -18.25 9.41 -4.60
N VAL A 120 -17.50 9.85 -5.61
CA VAL A 120 -17.95 9.91 -7.01
C VAL A 120 -17.05 9.01 -7.86
N TYR A 121 -17.66 8.00 -8.48
CA TYR A 121 -16.99 7.03 -9.35
C TYR A 121 -17.22 7.45 -10.80
N VAL A 122 -16.18 7.88 -11.47
CA VAL A 122 -16.20 8.24 -12.90
C VAL A 122 -15.70 7.05 -13.70
N ILE A 123 -16.62 6.37 -14.38
CA ILE A 123 -16.33 5.17 -15.17
C ILE A 123 -16.17 5.56 -16.62
N PHE A 124 -15.03 5.23 -17.20
CA PHE A 124 -14.67 5.51 -18.58
C PHE A 124 -14.98 4.32 -19.51
N LYS A 125 -14.98 4.56 -20.81
CA LYS A 125 -15.05 3.51 -21.82
C LYS A 125 -13.76 2.72 -21.84
N GLU A 126 -13.81 1.47 -22.31
CA GLU A 126 -12.68 0.54 -22.33
C GLU A 126 -11.50 1.00 -23.20
N ASP A 127 -11.78 1.78 -24.25
CA ASP A 127 -10.79 2.33 -25.18
C ASP A 127 -10.03 3.56 -24.61
N VAL A 128 -10.38 4.03 -23.43
CA VAL A 128 -9.76 5.21 -22.78
C VAL A 128 -8.60 4.75 -21.91
N ASP A 129 -7.43 5.34 -22.11
CA ASP A 129 -6.26 5.10 -21.26
C ASP A 129 -6.49 5.53 -19.80
N PHE A 130 -6.02 4.72 -18.85
CA PHE A 130 -6.25 4.91 -17.43
C PHE A 130 -5.62 6.22 -16.92
N TYR A 131 -4.37 6.50 -17.26
CA TYR A 131 -3.69 7.72 -16.78
C TYR A 131 -4.17 8.97 -17.51
N TRP A 132 -4.59 8.85 -18.77
CA TRP A 132 -5.25 9.93 -19.48
C TRP A 132 -6.58 10.29 -18.80
N SER A 133 -7.41 9.30 -18.47
CA SER A 133 -8.68 9.53 -17.77
C SER A 133 -8.47 10.21 -16.42
N ARG A 134 -7.46 9.77 -15.66
CA ARG A 134 -7.05 10.37 -14.39
C ARG A 134 -6.66 11.84 -14.55
N SER A 135 -5.86 12.14 -15.56
CA SER A 135 -5.44 13.52 -15.87
C SER A 135 -6.63 14.43 -16.21
N ARG A 136 -7.61 13.91 -16.97
CA ARG A 136 -8.82 14.68 -17.31
C ARG A 136 -9.71 14.94 -16.09
N VAL A 137 -9.85 13.96 -15.18
CA VAL A 137 -10.57 14.18 -13.93
C VAL A 137 -9.87 15.24 -13.10
N LEU A 138 -8.56 15.16 -12.92
CA LEU A 138 -7.78 16.13 -12.15
C LEU A 138 -7.86 17.54 -12.74
N GLU A 139 -7.74 17.68 -14.06
CA GLU A 139 -7.94 18.95 -14.76
C GLU A 139 -9.32 19.54 -14.51
N LYS A 140 -10.35 18.70 -14.55
CA LYS A 140 -11.73 19.13 -14.31
C LYS A 140 -11.95 19.57 -12.87
N LEU A 141 -11.39 18.84 -11.89
CA LEU A 141 -11.43 19.22 -10.47
C LEU A 141 -10.76 20.59 -10.24
N ASN A 142 -9.59 20.80 -10.84
CA ASN A 142 -8.86 22.07 -10.72
C ASN A 142 -9.55 23.25 -11.44
N SER A 143 -10.41 22.97 -12.41
CA SER A 143 -11.14 23.98 -13.19
C SER A 143 -12.55 24.26 -12.67
N LEU A 144 -12.94 23.70 -11.52
CA LEU A 144 -14.23 24.00 -10.90
C LEU A 144 -14.35 25.48 -10.59
N PRO A 145 -15.47 26.14 -10.98
CA PRO A 145 -15.71 27.55 -10.65
C PRO A 145 -15.70 27.77 -9.13
N ALA A 146 -15.17 28.90 -8.70
CA ALA A 146 -15.25 29.30 -7.30
C ALA A 146 -16.72 29.35 -6.82
N GLY A 147 -16.97 28.77 -5.64
CA GLY A 147 -18.33 28.65 -5.09
C GLY A 147 -19.14 27.45 -5.59
N THR A 148 -18.58 26.58 -6.44
CA THR A 148 -19.25 25.32 -6.81
C THR A 148 -19.38 24.37 -5.61
N LEU A 149 -18.39 24.38 -4.72
CA LEU A 149 -18.38 23.65 -3.46
C LEU A 149 -18.39 24.60 -2.27
N PRO A 150 -18.83 24.16 -1.09
CA PRO A 150 -18.78 24.95 0.13
C PRO A 150 -17.35 25.41 0.45
N GLU A 151 -17.24 26.53 1.16
CA GLU A 151 -15.94 27.09 1.56
C GLU A 151 -15.15 26.10 2.42
N GLY A 152 -13.87 25.93 2.10
CA GLY A 152 -12.97 25.01 2.79
C GLY A 152 -13.09 23.55 2.37
N VAL A 153 -14.02 23.18 1.49
CA VAL A 153 -14.20 21.82 0.98
C VAL A 153 -13.36 21.63 -0.29
N GLN A 154 -12.51 20.61 -0.28
CA GLN A 154 -11.66 20.27 -1.43
C GLN A 154 -11.85 18.80 -1.83
N PRO A 155 -12.14 18.51 -3.10
CA PRO A 155 -12.19 17.16 -3.61
C PRO A 155 -10.80 16.60 -3.80
N ALA A 156 -10.59 15.34 -3.45
CA ALA A 156 -9.37 14.60 -3.65
C ALA A 156 -9.58 13.44 -4.62
N LEU A 157 -8.61 13.24 -5.52
CA LEU A 157 -8.61 12.08 -6.42
C LEU A 157 -8.05 10.87 -5.67
N GLY A 158 -8.74 9.74 -5.74
CA GLY A 158 -8.33 8.48 -5.15
C GLY A 158 -7.01 7.92 -5.73
N PRO A 159 -6.53 6.78 -5.27
CA PRO A 159 -5.28 6.18 -5.72
C PRO A 159 -5.29 5.84 -7.22
N ASP A 160 -4.11 5.76 -7.83
CA ASP A 160 -3.93 5.32 -9.22
C ASP A 160 -3.94 3.78 -9.32
N ALA A 161 -5.05 3.18 -8.94
CA ALA A 161 -5.23 1.75 -8.84
C ALA A 161 -6.64 1.33 -9.23
N THR A 162 -6.80 0.07 -9.62
CA THR A 162 -8.12 -0.57 -9.75
C THR A 162 -8.53 -1.22 -8.43
N ALA A 163 -9.79 -1.67 -8.35
CA ALA A 163 -10.29 -2.41 -7.20
C ALA A 163 -9.52 -3.73 -6.95
N LEU A 164 -8.92 -4.30 -8.00
CA LEU A 164 -8.09 -5.51 -7.94
C LEU A 164 -6.65 -5.23 -7.47
N GLY A 165 -6.27 -3.97 -7.30
CA GLY A 165 -4.94 -3.56 -6.83
C GLY A 165 -4.64 -3.86 -5.37
N GLN A 166 -5.61 -4.35 -4.59
CA GLN A 166 -5.42 -4.74 -3.19
C GLN A 166 -4.72 -6.11 -3.12
N VAL A 167 -3.42 -6.13 -2.86
CA VAL A 167 -2.61 -7.34 -2.99
C VAL A 167 -2.05 -7.89 -1.68
N TYR A 168 -2.04 -7.06 -0.63
CA TYR A 168 -1.44 -7.44 0.65
C TYR A 168 -2.21 -6.80 1.80
N TRP A 169 -2.76 -7.63 2.71
CA TRP A 169 -3.48 -7.20 3.88
C TRP A 169 -2.78 -7.70 5.13
N TYR A 170 -2.66 -6.85 6.13
CA TYR A 170 -1.94 -7.16 7.35
C TYR A 170 -2.62 -6.54 8.58
N THR A 171 -2.31 -7.11 9.74
CA THR A 171 -2.61 -6.55 11.06
C THR A 171 -1.32 -6.12 11.75
N LEU A 172 -1.44 -5.19 12.68
CA LEU A 172 -0.38 -4.86 13.62
C LEU A 172 -0.64 -5.62 14.92
N GLU A 173 0.36 -6.35 15.38
CA GLU A 173 0.27 -7.19 16.58
C GLU A 173 1.52 -7.04 17.42
N GLY A 174 1.37 -7.04 18.75
CA GLY A 174 2.51 -7.16 19.63
C GLY A 174 3.03 -8.60 19.61
N GLN A 175 4.31 -8.79 19.38
CA GLN A 175 4.98 -10.08 19.39
C GLN A 175 6.16 -10.10 20.35
N ASP A 176 6.34 -11.21 21.02
CA ASP A 176 7.54 -11.47 21.80
C ASP A 176 8.75 -11.77 20.89
N PRO A 177 9.99 -11.87 21.42
CA PRO A 177 11.14 -12.17 20.58
C PRO A 177 11.13 -13.54 19.90
N ASP A 178 10.21 -14.44 20.26
CA ASP A 178 10.01 -15.75 19.61
C ASP A 178 8.90 -15.70 18.55
N GLY A 179 8.24 -14.53 18.36
CA GLY A 179 7.16 -14.33 17.40
C GLY A 179 5.79 -14.75 17.91
N ASN A 180 5.64 -15.03 19.21
CA ASN A 180 4.33 -15.32 19.78
C ASN A 180 3.58 -14.02 20.11
N PRO A 181 2.24 -14.01 20.10
CA PRO A 181 1.46 -12.86 20.50
C PRO A 181 1.76 -12.46 21.96
N ALA A 182 2.08 -11.19 22.17
CA ALA A 182 2.49 -10.63 23.46
C ALA A 182 1.74 -9.35 23.78
N GLY A 183 0.51 -9.21 23.65
CA GLY A 183 -0.39 -8.14 24.08
C GLY A 183 0.23 -6.74 24.37
N SER A 184 -0.38 -6.01 25.29
CA SER A 184 0.09 -4.72 25.83
C SER A 184 -0.06 -3.48 24.93
N TRP A 185 -0.69 -3.61 23.78
CA TRP A 185 -0.96 -2.54 22.85
C TRP A 185 -2.47 -2.29 22.76
N ASP A 186 -2.87 -1.02 22.90
CA ASP A 186 -4.26 -0.67 22.67
C ASP A 186 -4.51 -0.29 21.19
N LEU A 187 -5.78 -0.16 20.82
CA LEU A 187 -6.20 0.12 19.45
C LEU A 187 -5.83 1.53 18.98
N HIS A 188 -5.69 2.50 19.91
CA HIS A 188 -5.24 3.86 19.59
C HIS A 188 -3.76 3.90 19.25
N GLU A 189 -2.95 3.23 20.11
CA GLU A 189 -1.51 3.14 19.92
C GLU A 189 -1.17 2.44 18.61
N LEU A 190 -1.78 1.27 18.37
CA LEU A 190 -1.59 0.53 17.12
C LEU A 190 -2.03 1.36 15.91
N ARG A 191 -3.13 2.12 16.01
CA ARG A 191 -3.58 2.98 14.93
C ARG A 191 -2.62 4.13 14.68
N THR A 192 -2.07 4.73 15.71
CA THR A 192 -1.05 5.77 15.60
C THR A 192 0.22 5.24 14.93
N ILE A 193 0.69 4.05 15.33
CA ILE A 193 1.84 3.39 14.73
C ILE A 193 1.56 3.06 13.25
N GLN A 194 0.35 2.58 12.95
CA GLN A 194 -0.07 2.32 11.58
C GLN A 194 -0.02 3.57 10.72
N ASP A 195 -0.64 4.66 11.16
CA ASP A 195 -0.81 5.87 10.36
C ASP A 195 0.49 6.66 10.18
N TRP A 196 1.37 6.68 11.19
CA TRP A 196 2.55 7.54 11.22
C TRP A 196 3.88 6.83 10.93
N TYR A 197 3.98 5.51 11.12
CA TYR A 197 5.21 4.76 10.88
C TYR A 197 5.04 3.74 9.76
N VAL A 198 4.14 2.77 9.93
CA VAL A 198 4.02 1.64 9.01
C VAL A 198 3.50 2.10 7.65
N ARG A 199 2.44 2.90 7.61
CA ARG A 199 1.86 3.43 6.38
C ARG A 199 2.89 4.19 5.55
N TYR A 200 3.62 5.13 6.14
CA TYR A 200 4.64 5.89 5.43
C TYR A 200 5.81 5.03 4.98
N GLY A 201 6.25 4.10 5.82
CA GLY A 201 7.28 3.14 5.44
C GLY A 201 6.88 2.34 4.21
N LEU A 202 5.71 1.72 4.22
CA LEU A 202 5.23 0.88 3.12
C LEU A 202 4.87 1.68 1.86
N LEU A 203 4.38 2.91 2.01
CA LEU A 203 4.09 3.81 0.88
C LEU A 203 5.35 4.17 0.08
N SER A 204 6.53 4.12 0.72
CA SER A 204 7.81 4.37 0.05
C SER A 204 8.29 3.18 -0.80
N ALA A 205 7.65 2.01 -0.71
CA ALA A 205 8.00 0.85 -1.54
C ALA A 205 7.61 1.11 -3.00
N GLU A 206 8.52 0.77 -3.92
CA GLU A 206 8.31 1.00 -5.35
C GLU A 206 7.09 0.23 -5.86
N GLY A 207 6.23 0.93 -6.60
CA GLY A 207 5.00 0.40 -7.20
C GLY A 207 3.77 0.45 -6.29
N VAL A 208 3.89 0.84 -5.03
CA VAL A 208 2.75 1.05 -4.14
C VAL A 208 2.04 2.35 -4.51
N SER A 209 0.73 2.30 -4.68
CA SER A 209 -0.14 3.46 -4.92
C SER A 209 -0.65 4.05 -3.62
N GLU A 210 -1.12 3.18 -2.73
CA GLU A 210 -1.71 3.57 -1.45
C GLU A 210 -1.49 2.48 -0.40
N VAL A 211 -1.44 2.91 0.85
CA VAL A 211 -1.56 2.04 2.02
C VAL A 211 -2.71 2.58 2.85
N ALA A 212 -3.86 1.92 2.78
CA ALA A 212 -5.06 2.31 3.50
C ALA A 212 -5.07 1.68 4.90
N SER A 213 -5.26 2.50 5.93
CA SER A 213 -5.39 2.02 7.31
C SER A 213 -6.82 1.58 7.61
N VAL A 214 -6.98 0.45 8.30
CA VAL A 214 -8.27 -0.13 8.67
C VAL A 214 -8.26 -0.54 10.14
N GLY A 215 -9.38 -0.32 10.82
CA GLY A 215 -9.55 -0.66 12.24
C GLY A 215 -8.91 0.34 13.21
N GLY A 216 -9.08 0.05 14.48
CA GLY A 216 -8.62 0.91 15.57
C GLY A 216 -9.33 2.26 15.63
N PHE A 217 -8.75 3.15 16.43
CA PHE A 217 -9.28 4.50 16.66
C PHE A 217 -8.19 5.52 16.38
N VAL A 218 -8.49 6.53 15.57
CA VAL A 218 -7.65 7.74 15.49
C VAL A 218 -7.87 8.52 16.79
N GLN A 219 -6.79 8.93 17.43
CA GLN A 219 -6.84 9.73 18.64
C GLN A 219 -7.04 11.19 18.28
N GLU A 220 -7.94 11.87 18.99
CA GLU A 220 -8.18 13.30 18.84
C GLU A 220 -8.29 14.00 20.17
N TYR A 221 -8.00 15.30 20.21
CA TYR A 221 -8.30 16.15 21.35
C TYR A 221 -9.80 16.45 21.36
N GLN A 222 -10.44 16.14 22.47
CA GLN A 222 -11.86 16.42 22.69
C GLN A 222 -12.02 17.52 23.73
N VAL A 223 -12.77 18.55 23.35
CA VAL A 223 -13.08 19.69 24.23
C VAL A 223 -14.58 19.67 24.49
N ASP A 224 -14.96 19.09 25.61
CA ASP A 224 -16.35 18.94 26.03
C ASP A 224 -16.78 20.18 26.83
N VAL A 225 -17.51 21.06 26.17
CA VAL A 225 -17.95 22.32 26.79
C VAL A 225 -19.08 22.10 27.78
N ASP A 226 -19.00 22.77 28.93
CA ASP A 226 -20.06 22.84 29.93
C ASP A 226 -20.95 24.08 29.69
N PRO A 227 -22.23 23.87 29.24
CA PRO A 227 -23.12 24.99 28.99
C PRO A 227 -23.45 25.86 30.21
N ASP A 228 -23.37 25.32 31.41
CA ASP A 228 -23.64 26.06 32.66
C ASP A 228 -22.45 26.92 33.02
N ALA A 229 -21.24 26.39 32.92
CA ALA A 229 -19.99 27.14 33.10
C ALA A 229 -19.83 28.25 32.05
N MET A 230 -20.17 27.94 30.77
CA MET A 230 -20.18 28.94 29.69
C MET A 230 -21.16 30.11 30.01
N ARG A 231 -22.37 29.81 30.47
CA ARG A 231 -23.34 30.84 30.90
C ARG A 231 -22.86 31.66 32.08
N ALA A 232 -22.29 31.02 33.07
CA ALA A 232 -21.74 31.70 34.27
C ALA A 232 -20.61 32.66 33.90
N ASN A 233 -19.75 32.29 32.97
CA ASN A 233 -18.62 33.10 32.49
C ASN A 233 -18.97 34.00 31.30
N HIS A 234 -20.24 34.01 30.84
CA HIS A 234 -20.71 34.73 29.67
C HIS A 234 -19.89 34.43 28.40
N VAL A 235 -19.50 33.15 28.22
CA VAL A 235 -18.73 32.65 27.08
C VAL A 235 -19.67 32.01 26.06
N THR A 236 -19.49 32.32 24.78
CA THR A 236 -20.20 31.69 23.67
C THR A 236 -19.37 30.56 23.08
N LEU A 237 -20.03 29.61 22.40
CA LEU A 237 -19.34 28.50 21.72
C LEU A 237 -18.39 29.02 20.63
N ASP A 238 -18.76 30.12 19.97
CA ASP A 238 -17.95 30.75 18.92
C ASP A 238 -16.65 31.32 19.49
N GLU A 239 -16.70 31.91 20.70
CA GLU A 239 -15.49 32.37 21.40
C GLU A 239 -14.56 31.22 21.75
N VAL A 240 -15.07 30.08 22.24
CA VAL A 240 -14.29 28.87 22.49
C VAL A 240 -13.63 28.37 21.21
N PHE A 241 -14.41 28.24 20.15
CA PHE A 241 -13.88 27.80 18.85
C PHE A 241 -12.79 28.73 18.31
N MET A 242 -12.96 30.03 18.43
CA MET A 242 -11.96 31.01 17.99
C MET A 242 -10.69 30.98 18.87
N ALA A 243 -10.84 30.74 20.17
CA ALA A 243 -9.69 30.57 21.09
C ALA A 243 -8.86 29.35 20.66
N MET A 244 -9.49 28.21 20.46
CA MET A 244 -8.81 26.99 20.01
C MET A 244 -8.09 27.17 18.67
N ARG A 245 -8.73 27.85 17.69
CA ARG A 245 -8.08 28.15 16.40
C ARG A 245 -6.85 29.05 16.52
N ARG A 246 -6.81 29.93 17.50
CA ARG A 246 -5.71 30.88 17.74
C ARG A 246 -4.60 30.30 18.61
N SER A 247 -4.89 29.30 19.45
CA SER A 247 -3.94 28.70 20.36
C SER A 247 -2.97 27.71 19.68
N ASN A 248 -3.26 27.26 18.46
CA ASN A 248 -2.41 26.30 17.74
C ASN A 248 -1.77 26.95 16.51
N VAL A 249 -0.98 28.00 16.72
CA VAL A 249 -0.35 28.75 15.63
C VAL A 249 1.09 29.14 15.99
N ASP A 250 2.05 28.68 15.21
CA ASP A 250 3.42 29.19 15.26
C ASP A 250 3.51 30.55 14.57
N VAL A 251 4.12 31.50 15.25
CA VAL A 251 4.35 32.82 14.69
C VAL A 251 5.82 32.98 14.32
N GLY A 252 6.11 33.10 13.02
CA GLY A 252 7.42 33.48 12.53
C GLY A 252 7.70 34.96 12.86
N ALA A 253 8.75 35.21 13.62
CA ALA A 253 9.21 36.57 13.90
C ALA A 253 10.48 36.90 13.09
N ARG A 254 10.89 38.18 13.18
CA ARG A 254 12.12 38.65 12.51
C ARG A 254 13.36 38.20 13.27
N THR A 255 14.50 38.40 12.64
CA THR A 255 15.79 38.26 13.27
C THR A 255 16.16 39.51 14.03
N ILE A 256 16.88 39.36 15.16
CA ILE A 256 17.54 40.46 15.89
C ILE A 256 19.05 40.26 15.82
N GLU A 257 19.79 41.33 15.52
CA GLU A 257 21.23 41.33 15.55
C GLU A 257 21.71 41.81 16.91
N VAL A 258 22.44 40.95 17.61
CA VAL A 258 23.10 41.30 18.90
C VAL A 258 24.59 40.93 18.77
N ASN A 259 25.48 41.92 18.96
CA ASN A 259 26.92 41.72 18.90
C ASN A 259 27.41 41.08 17.58
N LYS A 260 26.82 41.46 16.44
CA LYS A 260 27.11 40.91 15.09
C LYS A 260 26.73 39.45 14.90
N VAL A 261 25.89 38.92 15.78
CA VAL A 261 25.27 37.59 15.65
C VAL A 261 23.78 37.78 15.40
N GLU A 262 23.25 37.15 14.38
CA GLU A 262 21.83 37.17 14.03
C GLU A 262 21.10 36.08 14.81
N TYR A 263 20.11 36.47 15.59
CA TYR A 263 19.22 35.56 16.31
C TYR A 263 17.84 35.51 15.65
N VAL A 264 17.40 34.33 15.32
CA VAL A 264 16.03 34.10 14.81
C VAL A 264 15.07 34.00 16.00
N ILE A 265 14.07 34.87 16.02
CA ILE A 265 12.99 34.78 17.02
C ILE A 265 11.90 33.87 16.45
N ARG A 266 11.50 32.88 17.22
CA ARG A 266 10.36 32.01 16.92
C ARG A 266 9.36 32.13 18.07
N GLY A 267 8.10 32.39 17.72
CA GLY A 267 6.97 32.24 18.66
C GLY A 267 6.46 30.80 18.52
N LEU A 268 6.86 29.93 19.47
CA LEU A 268 6.36 28.57 19.55
C LEU A 268 4.96 28.62 20.13
N GLY A 269 3.97 28.16 19.37
CA GLY A 269 2.56 28.20 19.77
C GLY A 269 1.78 26.97 19.33
N PHE A 270 2.45 25.91 18.88
CA PHE A 270 1.78 24.64 18.67
C PHE A 270 1.49 23.95 20.00
N ILE A 271 0.33 23.32 20.06
CA ILE A 271 -0.12 22.52 21.20
C ILE A 271 0.73 21.27 21.30
N GLU A 272 1.35 21.02 22.45
CA GLU A 272 2.14 19.83 22.76
C GLU A 272 1.46 18.96 23.84
N SER A 273 0.61 19.56 24.68
CA SER A 273 -0.05 18.88 25.78
C SER A 273 -1.54 19.23 25.89
N LEU A 274 -2.29 18.52 26.75
CA LEU A 274 -3.68 18.85 27.08
C LEU A 274 -3.75 20.19 27.83
N GLU A 275 -2.77 20.44 28.69
CA GLU A 275 -2.65 21.66 29.49
C GLU A 275 -2.54 22.91 28.61
N ASP A 276 -1.87 22.83 27.45
CA ASP A 276 -1.76 23.95 26.50
C ASP A 276 -3.14 24.34 25.94
N ILE A 277 -4.01 23.36 25.74
CA ILE A 277 -5.39 23.60 25.32
C ILE A 277 -6.18 24.18 26.48
N GLU A 278 -6.09 23.57 27.66
CA GLU A 278 -6.78 24.02 28.87
C GLU A 278 -6.45 25.45 29.23
N ASP A 279 -5.16 25.83 29.14
CA ASP A 279 -4.66 27.16 29.47
C ASP A 279 -4.94 28.22 28.42
N SER A 280 -5.44 27.81 27.23
CA SER A 280 -5.76 28.73 26.16
C SER A 280 -6.82 29.74 26.58
N VAL A 281 -6.49 31.03 26.52
CA VAL A 281 -7.37 32.12 26.97
C VAL A 281 -8.44 32.41 25.93
N ILE A 282 -9.71 32.31 26.32
CA ILE A 282 -10.87 32.64 25.52
C ILE A 282 -11.06 34.15 25.46
N LYS A 283 -11.11 34.80 26.66
CA LYS A 283 -11.23 36.25 26.81
C LYS A 283 -10.76 36.72 28.19
N VAL A 284 -10.60 38.00 28.33
CA VAL A 284 -10.28 38.63 29.64
C VAL A 284 -11.48 39.43 30.05
N ASN A 285 -11.99 39.16 31.26
CA ASN A 285 -13.09 39.87 31.89
C ASN A 285 -12.60 40.51 33.20
N ASP A 286 -12.74 41.82 33.37
CA ASP A 286 -12.27 42.56 34.52
C ASP A 286 -10.83 42.24 34.95
N ASN A 287 -9.91 42.14 34.02
CA ASN A 287 -8.51 41.74 34.20
C ASN A 287 -8.31 40.25 34.66
N VAL A 288 -9.35 39.42 34.65
CA VAL A 288 -9.27 37.99 34.93
C VAL A 288 -9.37 37.24 33.60
N PRO A 289 -8.34 36.46 33.23
CA PRO A 289 -8.44 35.61 32.03
C PRO A 289 -9.41 34.46 32.30
N ILE A 290 -10.28 34.21 31.36
CA ILE A 290 -11.13 33.01 31.29
C ILE A 290 -10.51 32.11 30.25
N SER A 291 -10.06 30.92 30.66
CA SER A 291 -9.43 29.90 29.83
C SER A 291 -10.41 28.78 29.47
N ILE A 292 -9.98 27.86 28.60
CA ILE A 292 -10.81 26.71 28.17
C ILE A 292 -11.18 25.84 29.37
N ARG A 293 -10.26 25.61 30.33
CA ARG A 293 -10.53 24.81 31.53
C ARG A 293 -11.67 25.34 32.41
N ASP A 294 -11.98 26.65 32.32
CA ASP A 294 -13.05 27.27 33.10
C ASP A 294 -14.45 26.96 32.55
N VAL A 295 -14.53 26.49 31.31
CA VAL A 295 -15.78 26.28 30.60
C VAL A 295 -15.89 24.92 29.88
N ALA A 296 -14.82 24.13 29.91
CA ALA A 296 -14.77 22.83 29.20
C ALA A 296 -13.83 21.86 29.90
N ASN A 297 -14.06 20.56 29.66
CA ASN A 297 -13.15 19.47 30.00
C ASN A 297 -12.38 19.05 28.77
N VAL A 298 -11.04 18.95 28.84
CA VAL A 298 -10.18 18.58 27.73
C VAL A 298 -9.65 17.17 27.95
N THR A 299 -9.88 16.29 26.98
CA THR A 299 -9.45 14.89 27.05
C THR A 299 -8.92 14.41 25.72
N LEU A 300 -8.19 13.29 25.73
CA LEU A 300 -7.91 12.52 24.52
C LEU A 300 -9.01 11.48 24.33
N GLY A 301 -9.61 11.46 23.16
CA GLY A 301 -10.70 10.54 22.85
C GLY A 301 -10.62 9.95 21.47
N PRO A 302 -11.51 9.00 21.14
CA PRO A 302 -11.57 8.39 19.84
C PRO A 302 -12.28 9.29 18.84
N ALA A 303 -11.67 9.50 17.67
CA ALA A 303 -12.37 10.08 16.52
C ALA A 303 -13.51 9.18 16.04
N LEU A 304 -14.49 9.78 15.37
CA LEU A 304 -15.59 9.03 14.75
C LEU A 304 -15.05 8.02 13.76
N ARG A 305 -15.28 6.73 14.01
CA ARG A 305 -14.90 5.66 13.09
C ARG A 305 -16.07 5.19 12.25
N ARG A 306 -15.78 4.77 11.01
CA ARG A 306 -16.78 4.26 10.06
C ARG A 306 -16.66 2.76 9.78
N GLY A 307 -15.64 2.12 10.32
CA GLY A 307 -15.38 0.70 10.13
C GLY A 307 -14.54 0.11 11.25
N ALA A 308 -14.55 -1.20 11.35
CA ALA A 308 -13.73 -1.97 12.26
C ALA A 308 -13.06 -3.10 11.48
N LEU A 309 -11.90 -3.53 11.95
CA LEU A 309 -11.21 -4.73 11.51
C LEU A 309 -11.29 -5.74 12.65
N ASP A 310 -11.69 -6.95 12.34
CA ASP A 310 -11.71 -8.08 13.29
C ASP A 310 -10.73 -9.16 12.80
N LYS A 311 -10.02 -9.77 13.73
CA LYS A 311 -9.19 -10.94 13.49
C LYS A 311 -9.33 -11.93 14.63
N GLY A 312 -9.92 -13.08 14.34
CA GLY A 312 -10.11 -14.14 15.33
C GLY A 312 -11.07 -13.78 16.47
N GLY A 313 -12.05 -12.90 16.25
CA GLY A 313 -13.03 -12.48 17.23
C GLY A 313 -12.59 -11.32 18.13
N ALA A 314 -11.46 -10.66 17.80
CA ALA A 314 -10.98 -9.47 18.50
C ALA A 314 -10.78 -8.31 17.52
N GLU A 315 -11.06 -7.10 17.97
CA GLU A 315 -10.78 -5.92 17.17
C GLU A 315 -9.25 -5.77 16.93
N ALA A 316 -8.91 -5.43 15.70
CA ALA A 316 -7.53 -5.29 15.26
C ALA A 316 -7.32 -3.97 14.52
N VAL A 317 -6.05 -3.61 14.37
CA VAL A 317 -5.59 -2.52 13.50
C VAL A 317 -4.74 -3.12 12.41
N GLY A 318 -4.90 -2.62 11.20
CA GLY A 318 -4.09 -3.11 10.09
C GLY A 318 -4.12 -2.17 8.90
N GLY A 319 -3.66 -2.69 7.78
CA GLY A 319 -3.63 -1.94 6.54
C GLY A 319 -3.77 -2.81 5.31
N VAL A 320 -4.07 -2.13 4.23
CA VAL A 320 -4.20 -2.71 2.89
C VAL A 320 -3.23 -2.00 1.97
N VAL A 321 -2.35 -2.77 1.34
CA VAL A 321 -1.45 -2.25 0.31
C VAL A 321 -2.11 -2.37 -1.05
N VAL A 322 -2.16 -1.24 -1.74
CA VAL A 322 -2.75 -1.11 -3.07
C VAL A 322 -1.65 -0.83 -4.08
N VAL A 323 -1.56 -1.62 -5.13
CA VAL A 323 -0.56 -1.47 -6.19
C VAL A 323 -1.04 -0.52 -7.27
N ARG A 324 -0.10 0.14 -7.94
CA ARG A 324 -0.39 1.02 -9.08
C ARG A 324 -0.90 0.24 -10.27
N TYR A 325 -1.82 0.87 -11.01
CA TYR A 325 -2.33 0.33 -12.26
C TYR A 325 -1.19 0.03 -13.25
N GLY A 326 -1.22 -1.15 -13.87
CA GLY A 326 -0.24 -1.60 -14.85
C GLY A 326 1.12 -2.01 -14.28
N SER A 327 1.26 -2.08 -12.96
CA SER A 327 2.50 -2.56 -12.31
C SER A 327 2.44 -4.07 -12.06
N ASN A 328 3.60 -4.70 -11.84
CA ASN A 328 3.71 -6.12 -11.53
C ASN A 328 3.40 -6.42 -10.04
N PRO A 329 2.24 -7.02 -9.70
CA PRO A 329 1.86 -7.25 -8.31
C PRO A 329 2.84 -8.12 -7.52
N LEU A 330 3.40 -9.17 -8.15
CA LEU A 330 4.36 -10.07 -7.48
C LEU A 330 5.64 -9.33 -7.05
N GLU A 331 6.15 -8.47 -7.92
CA GLU A 331 7.34 -7.66 -7.64
C GLU A 331 7.07 -6.66 -6.51
N ILE A 332 5.91 -5.99 -6.56
CA ILE A 332 5.53 -5.03 -5.53
C ILE A 332 5.34 -5.69 -4.17
N ILE A 333 4.74 -6.89 -4.11
CA ILE A 333 4.62 -7.64 -2.85
C ILE A 333 6.02 -8.00 -2.31
N LYS A 334 6.98 -8.35 -3.18
CA LYS A 334 8.38 -8.57 -2.76
C LYS A 334 8.99 -7.28 -2.17
N ASN A 335 8.78 -6.14 -2.83
CA ASN A 335 9.25 -4.83 -2.35
C ASN A 335 8.60 -4.45 -1.00
N VAL A 336 7.30 -4.69 -0.85
CA VAL A 336 6.57 -4.47 0.41
C VAL A 336 7.12 -5.33 1.54
N LYS A 337 7.36 -6.63 1.30
CA LYS A 337 7.96 -7.53 2.29
C LYS A 337 9.38 -7.11 2.68
N ALA A 338 10.18 -6.69 1.70
CA ALA A 338 11.52 -6.15 1.97
C ALA A 338 11.44 -4.87 2.82
N LYS A 339 10.48 -3.98 2.54
CA LYS A 339 10.27 -2.76 3.31
C LYS A 339 9.75 -3.07 4.73
N ILE A 340 8.88 -4.05 4.91
CA ILE A 340 8.46 -4.54 6.24
C ILE A 340 9.68 -5.00 7.04
N ALA A 341 10.56 -5.80 6.43
CA ALA A 341 11.78 -6.27 7.10
C ALA A 341 12.74 -5.13 7.45
N GLU A 342 12.79 -4.07 6.64
CA GLU A 342 13.60 -2.88 6.88
C GLU A 342 13.07 -2.06 8.07
N ILE A 343 11.75 -1.84 8.16
CA ILE A 343 11.14 -1.03 9.22
C ILE A 343 10.93 -1.80 10.54
N ALA A 344 10.80 -3.11 10.49
CA ALA A 344 10.47 -3.95 11.64
C ALA A 344 11.39 -3.71 12.88
N PRO A 345 12.72 -3.59 12.75
CA PRO A 345 13.58 -3.35 13.90
C PRO A 345 13.35 -1.99 14.59
N GLY A 346 12.79 -1.01 13.85
CA GLY A 346 12.49 0.33 14.35
C GLY A 346 11.09 0.49 14.94
N LEU A 347 10.23 -0.53 14.85
CA LEU A 347 8.90 -0.45 15.41
C LEU A 347 8.92 -0.45 16.94
N PRO A 348 7.98 0.25 17.58
CA PRO A 348 7.94 0.40 19.03
C PRO A 348 7.87 -0.93 19.77
N THR A 349 8.50 -0.97 20.92
CA THR A 349 8.55 -2.14 21.81
C THR A 349 8.12 -1.72 23.21
N LYS A 350 7.34 -2.56 23.89
CA LYS A 350 6.97 -2.41 25.30
C LYS A 350 7.48 -3.58 26.13
N ALA A 351 7.79 -3.34 27.38
CA ALA A 351 7.95 -4.39 28.36
C ALA A 351 6.57 -4.88 28.82
N VAL A 352 6.43 -6.18 28.93
CA VAL A 352 5.19 -6.84 29.36
C VAL A 352 5.45 -7.72 30.56
N ILE A 353 4.65 -7.55 31.59
CA ILE A 353 4.68 -8.35 32.80
C ILE A 353 3.41 -9.18 32.89
N ASP A 354 3.57 -10.48 33.06
CA ASP A 354 2.46 -11.41 33.28
C ASP A 354 2.08 -11.44 34.77
N HIS A 355 1.15 -10.57 35.16
CA HIS A 355 0.61 -10.51 36.52
C HIS A 355 -0.18 -11.75 36.93
N GLY A 356 -0.41 -12.70 36.04
CA GLY A 356 -0.92 -14.03 36.39
C GLY A 356 0.14 -14.92 37.08
N GLN A 357 1.43 -14.62 36.86
CA GLN A 357 2.53 -15.40 37.43
C GLN A 357 3.21 -14.70 38.61
N ILE A 358 3.07 -13.39 38.77
CA ILE A 358 3.79 -12.60 39.80
C ILE A 358 2.90 -11.47 40.30
N SER A 359 3.01 -11.15 41.59
CA SER A 359 2.33 -10.01 42.20
C SER A 359 3.07 -8.69 41.93
N GLN A 360 2.34 -7.58 42.03
CA GLN A 360 2.92 -6.26 41.84
C GLN A 360 4.05 -5.98 42.86
N GLU A 361 3.87 -6.37 44.12
CA GLU A 361 4.88 -6.20 45.17
C GLU A 361 6.19 -6.93 44.88
N GLU A 362 6.09 -8.15 44.28
CA GLU A 362 7.27 -8.91 43.89
C GLU A 362 7.97 -8.31 42.66
N VAL A 363 7.22 -7.71 41.73
CA VAL A 363 7.77 -6.95 40.60
C VAL A 363 8.53 -5.72 41.09
N GLU A 364 7.98 -4.98 42.04
CA GLU A 364 8.66 -3.83 42.66
C GLU A 364 9.93 -4.26 43.38
N ALA A 365 9.85 -5.32 44.18
CA ALA A 365 11.03 -5.86 44.89
C ALA A 365 12.13 -6.32 43.89
N PHE A 366 11.74 -6.93 42.81
CA PHE A 366 12.66 -7.34 41.73
C PHE A 366 13.38 -6.16 41.10
N ALA A 367 12.65 -5.09 40.79
CA ALA A 367 13.21 -3.87 40.17
C ALA A 367 14.15 -3.13 41.14
N VAL A 368 13.72 -2.93 42.40
CA VAL A 368 14.53 -2.30 43.46
C VAL A 368 15.85 -3.04 43.68
N ALA A 369 15.83 -4.40 43.67
CA ALA A 369 17.04 -5.21 43.76
C ALA A 369 18.02 -5.02 42.59
N ARG A 370 17.62 -4.29 41.54
CA ARG A 370 18.38 -4.02 40.30
C ARG A 370 18.57 -2.53 40.03
N ASP A 371 18.33 -1.70 41.03
CA ASP A 371 18.48 -0.25 41.01
C ASP A 371 17.61 0.49 39.97
N PHE A 372 16.36 0.04 39.77
CA PHE A 372 15.40 0.78 38.95
C PHE A 372 13.99 0.74 39.54
N GLU A 373 13.14 1.70 39.13
CA GLU A 373 11.74 1.79 39.55
C GLU A 373 10.83 1.03 38.58
N ALA A 374 10.06 0.05 39.09
CA ALA A 374 9.18 -0.78 38.30
C ALA A 374 8.01 -0.02 37.72
N TYR A 375 7.48 0.96 38.45
CA TYR A 375 6.29 1.72 38.12
C TYR A 375 6.53 3.21 38.24
N GLU A 376 5.88 3.99 37.41
CA GLU A 376 5.76 5.44 37.53
C GLU A 376 4.29 5.74 37.83
N GLY A 377 4.00 6.00 39.10
CA GLY A 377 2.62 6.06 39.63
C GLY A 377 1.94 4.68 39.53
N ALA A 378 0.85 4.59 38.77
CA ALA A 378 0.11 3.34 38.54
C ALA A 378 0.52 2.58 37.26
N LEU A 379 1.37 3.19 36.44
CA LEU A 379 1.79 2.64 35.16
C LEU A 379 3.17 1.98 35.24
N LEU A 380 3.38 0.95 34.43
CA LEU A 380 4.69 0.32 34.30
C LEU A 380 5.69 1.31 33.73
N ASN A 381 6.84 1.49 34.39
CA ASN A 381 7.93 2.33 33.90
C ASN A 381 8.61 1.67 32.70
N GLN A 382 8.06 1.93 31.52
CA GLN A 382 8.48 1.29 30.27
C GLN A 382 9.96 1.52 29.96
N ASP A 383 10.45 2.75 30.17
CA ASP A 383 11.84 3.10 29.86
C ASP A 383 12.83 2.35 30.75
N ALA A 384 12.57 2.27 32.05
CA ALA A 384 13.41 1.54 32.99
C ALA A 384 13.43 0.05 32.68
N TRP A 385 12.27 -0.55 32.44
CA TRP A 385 12.16 -1.95 32.07
C TRP A 385 12.84 -2.27 30.74
N LEU A 386 12.60 -1.48 29.70
CA LEU A 386 13.22 -1.69 28.39
C LEU A 386 14.75 -1.53 28.46
N ASN A 387 15.26 -0.58 29.27
CA ASN A 387 16.69 -0.42 29.46
C ASN A 387 17.29 -1.66 30.14
N TRP A 388 16.64 -2.17 31.19
CA TRP A 388 17.08 -3.39 31.87
C TRP A 388 17.03 -4.60 30.92
N LEU A 389 15.96 -4.80 30.17
CA LEU A 389 15.80 -5.91 29.22
C LEU A 389 16.82 -5.87 28.07
N ARG A 390 17.17 -4.66 27.59
CA ARG A 390 18.21 -4.50 26.53
C ARG A 390 19.63 -4.76 27.04
N THR A 391 19.89 -4.50 28.29
CA THR A 391 21.24 -4.67 28.90
C THR A 391 21.44 -6.05 29.51
N THR A 392 20.38 -6.84 29.70
CA THR A 392 20.41 -8.15 30.34
C THR A 392 20.24 -9.25 29.30
N ASP A 393 21.08 -10.28 29.37
CA ASP A 393 20.95 -11.46 28.50
C ASP A 393 19.55 -12.09 28.65
N ARG A 394 18.93 -12.45 27.55
CA ARG A 394 17.58 -13.01 27.52
C ARG A 394 17.44 -14.29 28.36
N SER A 395 18.48 -15.09 28.50
CA SER A 395 18.49 -16.30 29.34
C SER A 395 18.31 -15.98 30.83
N GLN A 396 18.53 -14.75 31.24
CA GLN A 396 18.37 -14.27 32.61
C GLN A 396 17.02 -13.58 32.86
N TRP A 397 16.18 -13.44 31.82
CA TRP A 397 14.85 -12.90 32.00
C TRP A 397 13.98 -13.87 32.80
N PRO A 398 13.26 -13.41 33.80
CA PRO A 398 12.24 -14.21 34.46
C PRO A 398 11.15 -14.62 33.47
N SER A 399 10.52 -15.76 33.69
CA SER A 399 9.45 -16.27 32.80
C SER A 399 8.19 -15.38 32.74
N TRP A 400 8.04 -14.51 33.73
CA TRP A 400 6.90 -13.57 33.82
C TRP A 400 7.15 -12.21 33.16
N VAL A 401 8.32 -11.94 32.57
CA VAL A 401 8.60 -10.72 31.83
C VAL A 401 9.05 -11.04 30.41
N THR A 402 8.53 -10.29 29.49
CA THR A 402 8.94 -10.36 28.07
C THR A 402 8.85 -8.96 27.43
N THR A 403 9.28 -8.84 26.20
CA THR A 403 9.01 -7.67 25.37
C THR A 403 7.89 -7.94 24.40
N SER A 404 7.11 -6.93 24.09
CA SER A 404 6.11 -6.92 23.02
C SER A 404 6.49 -5.86 21.99
N GLN A 405 7.02 -6.29 20.86
CA GLN A 405 7.32 -5.40 19.74
C GLN A 405 6.17 -5.44 18.73
N VAL A 406 5.80 -4.29 18.20
CA VAL A 406 4.80 -4.23 17.13
C VAL A 406 5.36 -4.89 15.89
N ALA A 407 4.61 -5.84 15.33
CA ALA A 407 4.94 -6.56 14.12
C ALA A 407 3.83 -6.41 13.08
N VAL A 408 4.23 -6.40 11.80
CA VAL A 408 3.32 -6.42 10.65
C VAL A 408 3.04 -7.86 10.28
N VAL A 409 1.84 -8.34 10.57
CA VAL A 409 1.43 -9.75 10.40
C VAL A 409 0.46 -9.87 9.23
N PRO A 410 0.88 -10.47 8.10
CA PRO A 410 -0.01 -10.64 6.95
C PRO A 410 -1.09 -11.67 7.24
N PHE A 411 -2.31 -11.40 6.77
CA PHE A 411 -3.40 -12.38 6.73
C PHE A 411 -3.95 -12.63 5.32
N TYR A 412 -3.63 -11.74 4.37
CA TYR A 412 -3.82 -11.97 2.95
C TYR A 412 -2.58 -11.55 2.18
N ASP A 413 -2.01 -12.47 1.44
CA ASP A 413 -0.82 -12.27 0.62
C ASP A 413 -1.05 -12.93 -0.74
N ARG A 414 -1.24 -12.10 -1.76
CA ARG A 414 -1.54 -12.55 -3.11
C ARG A 414 -0.38 -13.31 -3.76
N SER A 415 0.85 -13.17 -3.24
CA SER A 415 2.01 -13.90 -3.79
C SER A 415 1.85 -15.41 -3.68
N GLY A 416 1.16 -15.91 -2.65
CA GLY A 416 0.83 -17.34 -2.52
C GLY A 416 0.02 -17.85 -3.71
N LEU A 417 -1.08 -17.14 -4.03
CA LEU A 417 -1.96 -17.46 -5.15
C LEU A 417 -1.23 -17.35 -6.50
N ILE A 418 -0.41 -16.33 -6.68
CA ILE A 418 0.40 -16.13 -7.90
C ILE A 418 1.38 -17.29 -8.07
N ASN A 419 2.10 -17.67 -7.02
CA ASN A 419 3.07 -18.75 -7.08
C ASN A 419 2.43 -20.13 -7.33
N GLU A 420 1.25 -20.39 -6.75
CA GLU A 420 0.47 -21.61 -7.01
C GLU A 420 0.03 -21.66 -8.48
N THR A 421 -0.45 -20.55 -9.01
CA THR A 421 -0.82 -20.42 -10.43
C THR A 421 0.37 -20.69 -11.35
N LEU A 422 1.52 -20.08 -11.09
CA LEU A 422 2.75 -20.32 -11.85
C LEU A 422 3.25 -21.76 -11.71
N GLY A 423 3.15 -22.34 -10.53
CA GLY A 423 3.50 -23.74 -10.29
C GLY A 423 2.64 -24.69 -11.11
N THR A 424 1.33 -24.49 -11.09
CA THR A 424 0.38 -25.27 -11.91
C THR A 424 0.66 -25.12 -13.39
N LEU A 425 0.90 -23.90 -13.87
CA LEU A 425 1.24 -23.64 -15.26
C LEU A 425 2.55 -24.34 -15.66
N ASN A 426 3.59 -24.22 -14.83
CA ASN A 426 4.89 -24.87 -15.13
C ASN A 426 4.76 -26.40 -15.20
N THR A 427 3.96 -27.00 -14.34
CA THR A 427 3.66 -28.45 -14.36
C THR A 427 2.89 -28.80 -15.61
N ALA A 428 1.81 -28.10 -15.94
CA ALA A 428 0.99 -28.35 -17.12
C ALA A 428 1.80 -28.23 -18.42
N LEU A 429 2.57 -27.15 -18.59
CA LEU A 429 3.46 -26.97 -19.74
C LEU A 429 4.51 -28.09 -19.87
N THR A 430 5.11 -28.50 -18.76
CA THR A 430 6.11 -29.56 -18.74
C THR A 430 5.49 -30.90 -19.17
N GLU A 431 4.33 -31.25 -18.60
CA GLU A 431 3.62 -32.48 -18.93
C GLU A 431 3.14 -32.49 -20.38
N GLU A 432 2.54 -31.39 -20.87
CA GLU A 432 2.07 -31.25 -22.23
C GLU A 432 3.20 -31.36 -23.26
N ILE A 433 4.31 -30.66 -23.04
CA ILE A 433 5.51 -30.74 -23.90
C ILE A 433 6.04 -32.17 -23.87
N LEU A 434 6.14 -32.84 -22.74
CA LEU A 434 6.66 -34.19 -22.60
C LEU A 434 5.79 -35.20 -23.31
N VAL A 435 4.45 -35.15 -23.11
CA VAL A 435 3.50 -36.05 -23.81
C VAL A 435 3.56 -35.84 -25.33
N THR A 436 3.58 -34.58 -25.76
CA THR A 436 3.66 -34.26 -27.19
C THR A 436 4.96 -34.75 -27.80
N ILE A 437 6.09 -34.60 -27.11
CA ILE A 437 7.39 -35.18 -27.56
C ILE A 437 7.31 -36.70 -27.72
N ILE A 438 6.72 -37.39 -26.74
CA ILE A 438 6.56 -38.87 -26.81
C ILE A 438 5.70 -39.25 -28.01
N VAL A 439 4.55 -38.60 -28.20
CA VAL A 439 3.65 -38.84 -29.33
C VAL A 439 4.36 -38.61 -30.68
N VAL A 440 5.08 -37.49 -30.80
CA VAL A 440 5.83 -37.15 -32.03
C VAL A 440 6.91 -38.21 -32.32
N ILE A 441 7.64 -38.68 -31.30
CA ILE A 441 8.65 -39.73 -31.47
C ILE A 441 7.99 -41.04 -31.98
N VAL A 442 6.87 -41.44 -31.36
CA VAL A 442 6.14 -42.66 -31.69
C VAL A 442 5.52 -42.58 -33.11
N MET A 443 4.94 -41.41 -33.45
CA MET A 443 4.27 -41.23 -34.74
C MET A 443 5.22 -41.13 -35.94
N LEU A 444 6.35 -40.43 -35.75
CA LEU A 444 7.31 -40.24 -36.85
C LEU A 444 8.27 -41.42 -37.03
N LEU A 445 8.52 -42.23 -36.00
CA LEU A 445 9.46 -43.37 -36.01
C LEU A 445 10.84 -43.03 -36.60
N HIS A 446 11.19 -41.74 -36.62
CA HIS A 446 12.42 -41.20 -37.19
C HIS A 446 13.06 -40.19 -36.26
N LEU A 447 14.06 -40.61 -35.50
CA LEU A 447 14.63 -39.85 -34.37
C LEU A 447 15.07 -38.43 -34.73
N ARG A 448 15.70 -38.24 -35.91
CA ARG A 448 16.20 -36.91 -36.33
C ARG A 448 15.06 -35.90 -36.55
N SER A 449 13.99 -36.32 -37.23
CA SER A 449 12.81 -35.47 -37.51
C SER A 449 12.05 -35.20 -36.22
N SER A 450 11.90 -36.22 -35.36
CA SER A 450 11.23 -36.08 -34.06
C SER A 450 11.96 -35.08 -33.15
N MET A 451 13.28 -35.08 -33.06
CA MET A 451 14.06 -34.11 -32.28
C MET A 451 13.87 -32.67 -32.75
N ILE A 452 13.78 -32.44 -34.07
CA ILE A 452 13.58 -31.11 -34.64
C ILE A 452 12.18 -30.61 -34.28
N VAL A 453 11.15 -31.42 -34.52
CA VAL A 453 9.74 -31.07 -34.26
C VAL A 453 9.53 -30.87 -32.75
N SER A 454 10.07 -31.74 -31.91
CA SER A 454 9.98 -31.62 -30.45
C SER A 454 10.66 -30.38 -29.90
N GLY A 455 11.78 -29.96 -30.54
CA GLY A 455 12.48 -28.73 -30.14
C GLY A 455 11.73 -27.43 -30.51
N LEU A 456 10.77 -27.48 -31.45
CA LEU A 456 9.94 -26.32 -31.80
C LEU A 456 8.90 -25.97 -30.71
N LEU A 457 8.45 -26.94 -29.92
CA LEU A 457 7.43 -26.72 -28.90
C LEU A 457 7.93 -25.77 -27.77
N PRO A 458 9.07 -26.05 -27.10
CA PRO A 458 9.61 -25.10 -26.11
C PRO A 458 9.93 -23.73 -26.73
N LEU A 459 10.38 -23.72 -27.99
CA LEU A 459 10.68 -22.48 -28.71
C LEU A 459 9.40 -21.65 -28.95
N ALA A 460 8.29 -22.28 -29.28
CA ALA A 460 7.00 -21.63 -29.46
C ALA A 460 6.50 -21.00 -28.16
N VAL A 461 6.63 -21.71 -27.04
CA VAL A 461 6.29 -21.17 -25.71
C VAL A 461 7.15 -19.95 -25.36
N LEU A 462 8.45 -20.01 -25.61
CA LEU A 462 9.34 -18.86 -25.38
C LEU A 462 8.97 -17.66 -26.29
N MET A 463 8.60 -17.93 -27.55
CA MET A 463 8.11 -16.88 -28.47
C MET A 463 6.80 -16.26 -27.96
N CYS A 464 5.91 -17.05 -27.36
CA CYS A 464 4.70 -16.56 -26.74
C CYS A 464 5.02 -15.56 -25.61
N PHE A 465 5.95 -15.89 -24.70
CA PHE A 465 6.38 -14.96 -23.63
C PHE A 465 7.03 -13.69 -24.18
N ILE A 466 7.81 -13.79 -25.27
CA ILE A 466 8.34 -12.61 -25.94
C ILE A 466 7.21 -11.73 -26.50
N ALA A 467 6.21 -12.34 -27.15
CA ALA A 467 5.06 -11.61 -27.66
C ALA A 467 4.26 -10.94 -26.53
N MET A 468 3.99 -11.66 -25.43
CA MET A 468 3.34 -11.08 -24.25
C MET A 468 4.10 -9.84 -23.74
N LYS A 469 5.43 -9.92 -23.64
CA LYS A 469 6.26 -8.78 -23.21
C LYS A 469 6.20 -7.59 -24.17
N ILE A 470 6.22 -7.84 -25.49
CA ILE A 470 6.14 -6.78 -26.52
C ILE A 470 4.78 -6.09 -26.52
N PHE A 471 3.71 -6.86 -26.36
CA PHE A 471 2.34 -6.35 -26.41
C PHE A 471 1.83 -5.86 -25.02
N GLY A 472 2.64 -6.00 -23.98
CA GLY A 472 2.25 -5.59 -22.62
C GLY A 472 1.11 -6.42 -22.03
N ILE A 473 1.07 -7.72 -22.37
CA ILE A 473 0.06 -8.67 -21.86
C ILE A 473 0.64 -9.36 -20.63
N ASP A 474 -0.06 -9.26 -19.50
CA ASP A 474 0.35 -9.89 -18.26
C ASP A 474 0.14 -11.40 -18.29
N ALA A 475 1.05 -12.14 -17.67
CA ALA A 475 0.93 -13.57 -17.48
C ALA A 475 -0.06 -13.85 -16.34
N ASN A 476 -1.28 -14.22 -16.68
CA ASN A 476 -2.34 -14.60 -15.75
C ASN A 476 -3.01 -15.91 -16.19
N VAL A 477 -3.90 -16.44 -15.32
CA VAL A 477 -4.59 -17.73 -15.59
C VAL A 477 -5.28 -17.74 -16.95
N VAL A 478 -5.88 -16.62 -17.37
CA VAL A 478 -6.64 -16.54 -18.63
C VAL A 478 -5.70 -16.38 -19.84
N ALA A 479 -4.65 -15.58 -19.72
CA ALA A 479 -3.71 -15.36 -20.82
C ALA A 479 -2.80 -16.56 -21.11
N LEU A 480 -2.67 -17.47 -20.13
CA LEU A 480 -1.77 -18.64 -20.20
C LEU A 480 -2.53 -19.97 -20.41
N SER A 481 -3.88 -19.96 -20.38
CA SER A 481 -4.75 -21.11 -20.69
C SER A 481 -5.12 -21.12 -22.18
#